data_67d5480b3a2d18271c4aa814cde2b87b
#
_entry.id   67d5480b3a2d18271c4aa814cde2b87b
#
_cell.length_a   1.000
_cell.length_b   1.000
_cell.length_c   1.000
_cell.angle_alpha   90.00
_cell.angle_beta   90.00
_cell.angle_gamma   90.00
#
_symmetry.space_group_name_H-M   'P 1'
#
loop_
_entity.id
_entity.type
_entity.pdbx_description
1 polymer ?
#
loop_
_entity_poly.entity_id
_entity_poly.type
_entity_poly.pdbx_seq_one_letter_code
_entity_poly.pdbx_strand_id
1 'polypeptide(L)'
;MEEIRIYHSPWRMLLLALGCLVFVALSILMLNHPKNGFHVLVAWLGIAFFGLGGLYMLYSTFKERLTGKPFLTITDTCIISQGVKQTVINFADVKSFQVVKMRDQKFVAIHYKPSVEQQKMDEAGTMSRNIRSLNRRLVNAQETISTTGTGMKSQELCDLLNERLRRNRS
;
A
#
# COMPACT_ATOMS: atom_id res chain seq x y z
N MET A 1 6.85 -24.21 9.93
CA MET A 1 7.36 -22.85 9.79
C MET A 1 6.16 -21.95 9.59
N GLU A 2 6.03 -20.88 10.35
CA GLU A 2 4.80 -20.10 10.43
C GLU A 2 4.82 -18.98 9.40
N GLU A 3 4.00 -19.11 8.37
CA GLU A 3 3.75 -18.09 7.38
C GLU A 3 2.81 -17.03 7.97
N ILE A 4 3.25 -15.77 8.02
CA ILE A 4 2.44 -14.67 8.53
C ILE A 4 1.76 -13.97 7.35
N ARG A 5 0.42 -13.94 7.37
CA ARG A 5 -0.43 -13.34 6.34
C ARG A 5 -1.08 -12.07 6.86
N ILE A 6 -0.83 -10.95 6.21
CA ILE A 6 -1.38 -9.64 6.57
C ILE A 6 -2.40 -9.22 5.51
N TYR A 7 -3.61 -8.92 5.96
CA TYR A 7 -4.73 -8.48 5.12
C TYR A 7 -5.07 -7.01 5.43
N HIS A 8 -5.75 -6.35 4.49
CA HIS A 8 -6.35 -5.06 4.77
C HIS A 8 -7.46 -5.20 5.82
N SER A 9 -7.57 -4.19 6.70
CA SER A 9 -8.61 -4.13 7.73
C SER A 9 -9.97 -3.81 7.10
N PRO A 10 -10.96 -4.72 7.17
CA PRO A 10 -12.27 -4.50 6.56
C PRO A 10 -12.99 -3.30 7.16
N TRP A 11 -12.80 -3.06 8.45
CA TRP A 11 -13.45 -1.95 9.15
C TRP A 11 -13.02 -0.58 8.61
N ARG A 12 -11.73 -0.39 8.36
CA ARG A 12 -11.21 0.85 7.76
C ARG A 12 -11.72 1.05 6.34
N MET A 13 -11.81 -0.03 5.58
CA MET A 13 -12.34 0.01 4.21
C MET A 13 -13.84 0.29 4.19
N LEU A 14 -14.60 -0.25 5.15
CA LEU A 14 -16.02 0.08 5.31
C LEU A 14 -16.24 1.54 5.67
N LEU A 15 -15.44 2.12 6.57
CA LEU A 15 -15.52 3.54 6.91
C LEU A 15 -15.22 4.45 5.70
N LEU A 16 -14.22 4.10 4.90
CA LEU A 16 -13.92 4.84 3.67
C LEU A 16 -15.05 4.71 2.64
N ALA A 17 -15.60 3.51 2.47
CA ALA A 17 -16.75 3.30 1.59
C ALA A 17 -17.98 4.08 2.05
N LEU A 18 -18.24 4.13 3.36
CA LEU A 18 -19.29 4.98 3.93
C LEU A 18 -19.06 6.46 3.62
N GLY A 19 -17.82 6.93 3.75
CA GLY A 19 -17.44 8.29 3.33
C GLY A 19 -17.74 8.55 1.86
N CYS A 20 -17.38 7.62 0.96
CA CYS A 20 -17.71 7.71 -0.46
C CYS A 20 -19.24 7.80 -0.69
N LEU A 21 -20.04 6.99 0.02
CA LEU A 21 -21.51 7.05 -0.08
C LEU A 21 -22.07 8.40 0.35
N VAL A 22 -21.53 9.01 1.40
CA VAL A 22 -21.94 10.36 1.82
C VAL A 22 -21.65 11.38 0.72
N PHE A 23 -20.49 11.34 0.10
CA PHE A 23 -20.15 12.23 -1.02
C PHE A 23 -21.05 12.01 -2.24
N VAL A 24 -21.38 10.76 -2.57
CA VAL A 24 -22.34 10.45 -3.65
C VAL A 24 -23.72 11.02 -3.31
N ALA A 25 -24.22 10.84 -2.08
CA ALA A 25 -25.50 11.38 -1.66
C ALA A 25 -25.53 12.92 -1.75
N LEU A 26 -24.48 13.60 -1.27
CA LEU A 26 -24.35 15.06 -1.40
C LEU A 26 -24.31 15.51 -2.87
N SER A 27 -23.63 14.76 -3.73
CA SER A 27 -23.60 15.05 -5.18
C SER A 27 -24.97 14.89 -5.83
N ILE A 28 -25.77 13.89 -5.44
CA ILE A 28 -27.15 13.71 -5.90
C ILE A 28 -28.05 14.88 -5.41
N LEU A 29 -27.92 15.28 -4.15
CA LEU A 29 -28.65 16.45 -3.63
C LEU A 29 -28.31 17.73 -4.39
N MET A 30 -27.03 17.89 -4.77
CA MET A 30 -26.57 19.01 -5.57
C MET A 30 -27.15 19.00 -6.98
N LEU A 31 -27.41 17.81 -7.58
CA LEU A 31 -28.10 17.68 -8.87
C LEU A 31 -29.58 18.03 -8.76
N ASN A 32 -30.23 17.73 -7.65
CA ASN A 32 -31.65 18.04 -7.45
C ASN A 32 -31.92 19.55 -7.27
N HIS A 33 -30.89 20.31 -6.87
CA HIS A 33 -30.98 21.77 -6.67
C HIS A 33 -29.81 22.51 -7.32
N PRO A 34 -29.68 22.43 -8.67
CA PRO A 34 -28.54 23.02 -9.36
C PRO A 34 -28.69 24.56 -9.38
N LYS A 35 -27.66 25.26 -8.89
CA LYS A 35 -27.61 26.73 -8.96
C LYS A 35 -27.09 27.23 -10.31
N ASN A 36 -26.21 26.46 -10.95
CA ASN A 36 -25.60 26.77 -12.25
C ASN A 36 -25.01 25.50 -12.89
N GLY A 37 -24.57 25.60 -14.15
CA GLY A 37 -24.00 24.47 -14.89
C GLY A 37 -22.71 23.91 -14.24
N PHE A 38 -21.94 24.72 -13.53
CA PHE A 38 -20.76 24.28 -12.79
C PHE A 38 -21.12 23.30 -11.65
N HIS A 39 -22.22 23.53 -10.93
CA HIS A 39 -22.72 22.63 -9.90
C HIS A 39 -23.07 21.24 -10.48
N VAL A 40 -23.71 21.24 -11.66
CA VAL A 40 -24.05 20.00 -12.35
C VAL A 40 -22.80 19.22 -12.73
N LEU A 41 -21.79 19.90 -13.27
CA LEU A 41 -20.50 19.27 -13.63
C LEU A 41 -19.81 18.66 -12.40
N VAL A 42 -19.70 19.43 -11.31
CA VAL A 42 -19.06 18.96 -10.07
C VAL A 42 -19.82 17.79 -9.45
N ALA A 43 -21.14 17.81 -9.48
CA ALA A 43 -21.95 16.72 -8.98
C ALA A 43 -21.75 15.42 -9.77
N TRP A 44 -21.74 15.48 -11.08
CA TRP A 44 -21.45 14.31 -11.92
C TRP A 44 -20.05 13.76 -11.70
N LEU A 45 -19.03 14.63 -11.61
CA LEU A 45 -17.66 14.23 -11.27
C LEU A 45 -17.61 13.58 -9.87
N GLY A 46 -18.34 14.10 -8.91
CA GLY A 46 -18.44 13.53 -7.56
C GLY A 46 -19.04 12.12 -7.58
N ILE A 47 -20.16 11.93 -8.29
CA ILE A 47 -20.79 10.61 -8.42
C ILE A 47 -19.87 9.62 -9.12
N ALA A 48 -19.24 10.02 -10.22
CA ALA A 48 -18.33 9.15 -10.97
C ALA A 48 -17.11 8.77 -10.12
N PHE A 49 -16.45 9.74 -9.51
CA PHE A 49 -15.23 9.52 -8.75
C PHE A 49 -15.46 8.70 -7.47
N PHE A 50 -16.42 9.15 -6.62
CA PHE A 50 -16.68 8.47 -5.36
C PHE A 50 -17.53 7.21 -5.53
N GLY A 51 -18.43 7.16 -6.51
CA GLY A 51 -19.21 5.96 -6.82
C GLY A 51 -18.33 4.83 -7.34
N LEU A 52 -17.58 5.06 -8.42
CA LEU A 52 -16.70 4.04 -8.98
C LEU A 52 -15.54 3.72 -8.07
N GLY A 53 -14.93 4.75 -7.43
CA GLY A 53 -13.83 4.57 -6.49
C GLY A 53 -14.23 3.77 -5.25
N GLY A 54 -15.40 4.07 -4.68
CA GLY A 54 -15.96 3.33 -3.54
C GLY A 54 -16.29 1.87 -3.88
N LEU A 55 -16.90 1.62 -5.03
CA LEU A 55 -17.19 0.27 -5.51
C LEU A 55 -15.91 -0.54 -5.78
N TYR A 56 -14.91 0.07 -6.42
CA TYR A 56 -13.62 -0.57 -6.65
C TYR A 56 -12.92 -0.95 -5.34
N MET A 57 -12.99 -0.07 -4.35
CA MET A 57 -12.38 -0.29 -3.03
C MET A 57 -13.06 -1.47 -2.29
N LEU A 58 -14.39 -1.53 -2.30
CA LEU A 58 -15.14 -2.65 -1.74
C LEU A 58 -14.81 -3.95 -2.48
N TYR A 59 -14.85 -3.93 -3.81
CA TYR A 59 -14.50 -5.10 -4.63
C TYR A 59 -13.10 -5.62 -4.32
N SER A 60 -12.11 -4.74 -4.26
CA SER A 60 -10.71 -5.09 -3.96
C SER A 60 -10.58 -5.77 -2.59
N THR A 61 -11.25 -5.23 -1.55
CA THR A 61 -11.21 -5.78 -0.18
C THR A 61 -11.88 -7.15 -0.10
N PHE A 62 -13.04 -7.32 -0.75
CA PHE A 62 -13.72 -8.61 -0.81
C PHE A 62 -12.92 -9.65 -1.60
N LYS A 63 -12.33 -9.23 -2.72
CA LYS A 63 -11.50 -10.10 -3.54
C LYS A 63 -10.30 -10.65 -2.77
N GLU A 64 -9.58 -9.84 -1.99
CA GLU A 64 -8.46 -10.30 -1.15
C GLU A 64 -8.91 -11.44 -0.21
N ARG A 65 -10.08 -11.30 0.41
CA ARG A 65 -10.60 -12.30 1.35
C ARG A 65 -11.14 -13.54 0.65
N LEU A 66 -11.88 -13.39 -0.45
CA LEU A 66 -12.43 -14.50 -1.21
C LEU A 66 -11.36 -15.32 -1.91
N THR A 67 -10.30 -14.67 -2.42
CA THR A 67 -9.19 -15.36 -3.10
C THR A 67 -8.13 -15.88 -2.11
N GLY A 68 -8.23 -15.53 -0.82
CA GLY A 68 -7.23 -15.91 0.18
C GLY A 68 -5.84 -15.32 -0.08
N LYS A 69 -5.72 -14.32 -0.97
CA LYS A 69 -4.44 -13.67 -1.30
C LYS A 69 -4.22 -12.48 -0.37
N PRO A 70 -3.35 -12.59 0.64
CA PRO A 70 -3.07 -11.51 1.57
C PRO A 70 -2.32 -10.37 0.86
N PHE A 71 -2.46 -9.16 1.39
CA PHE A 71 -1.68 -8.00 0.94
C PHE A 71 -0.18 -8.22 1.10
N LEU A 72 0.23 -8.83 2.22
CA LEU A 72 1.61 -9.14 2.52
C LEU A 72 1.71 -10.54 3.13
N THR A 73 2.59 -11.36 2.57
CA THR A 73 2.95 -12.68 3.12
C THR A 73 4.41 -12.64 3.55
N ILE A 74 4.68 -12.98 4.80
CA ILE A 74 6.03 -13.05 5.35
C ILE A 74 6.33 -14.53 5.61
N THR A 75 7.30 -15.06 4.88
CA THR A 75 7.84 -16.41 5.07
C THR A 75 9.16 -16.35 5.86
N ASP A 76 9.83 -17.47 6.03
CA ASP A 76 11.15 -17.49 6.67
C ASP A 76 12.25 -16.93 5.76
N THR A 77 12.09 -16.98 4.43
CA THR A 77 13.12 -16.60 3.45
C THR A 77 12.82 -15.33 2.68
N CYS A 78 11.54 -14.96 2.56
CA CYS A 78 11.14 -13.82 1.74
C CYS A 78 9.86 -13.15 2.23
N ILE A 79 9.64 -11.96 1.71
CA ILE A 79 8.39 -11.19 1.84
C ILE A 79 7.76 -11.15 0.46
N ILE A 80 6.48 -11.50 0.36
CA ILE A 80 5.69 -11.43 -0.87
C ILE A 80 4.64 -10.34 -0.69
N SER A 81 4.75 -9.27 -1.45
CA SER A 81 3.77 -8.17 -1.47
C SER A 81 2.87 -8.31 -2.69
N GLN A 82 1.56 -8.32 -2.46
CA GLN A 82 0.50 -8.39 -3.47
C GLN A 82 -0.01 -6.95 -3.76
N GLY A 83 0.86 -6.08 -4.28
CA GLY A 83 0.45 -4.76 -4.75
C GLY A 83 -0.13 -4.79 -6.17
N VAL A 84 0.00 -3.69 -6.92
CA VAL A 84 -0.35 -3.62 -8.36
C VAL A 84 0.42 -4.67 -9.15
N LYS A 85 1.65 -4.95 -8.74
CA LYS A 85 2.49 -6.05 -9.23
C LYS A 85 3.00 -6.84 -8.03
N GLN A 86 2.93 -8.16 -8.12
CA GLN A 86 3.52 -9.02 -7.08
C GLN A 86 5.03 -8.77 -7.01
N THR A 87 5.52 -8.46 -5.83
CA THR A 87 6.94 -8.23 -5.57
C THR A 87 7.41 -9.21 -4.51
N VAL A 88 8.51 -9.91 -4.80
CA VAL A 88 9.17 -10.82 -3.87
C VAL A 88 10.48 -10.17 -3.40
N ILE A 89 10.68 -10.10 -2.09
CA ILE A 89 11.83 -9.52 -1.43
C ILE A 89 12.50 -10.61 -0.61
N ASN A 90 13.65 -11.11 -1.03
CA ASN A 90 14.40 -12.13 -0.31
C ASN A 90 15.16 -11.50 0.87
N PHE A 91 15.10 -12.12 2.05
CA PHE A 91 15.88 -11.65 3.21
C PHE A 91 17.39 -11.70 2.97
N ALA A 92 17.86 -12.61 2.11
CA ALA A 92 19.26 -12.69 1.70
C ALA A 92 19.77 -11.38 1.05
N ASP A 93 18.89 -10.62 0.40
CA ASP A 93 19.19 -9.39 -0.33
C ASP A 93 19.13 -8.15 0.56
N VAL A 94 18.49 -8.26 1.72
CA VAL A 94 18.20 -7.15 2.62
C VAL A 94 19.32 -6.96 3.65
N LYS A 95 19.71 -5.70 3.86
CA LYS A 95 20.64 -5.29 4.91
C LYS A 95 19.90 -5.01 6.23
N SER A 96 18.80 -4.25 6.17
CA SER A 96 18.00 -3.90 7.37
C SER A 96 16.63 -3.36 6.98
N PHE A 97 15.70 -3.38 7.93
CA PHE A 97 14.42 -2.69 7.85
C PHE A 97 14.41 -1.55 8.86
N GLN A 98 13.86 -0.39 8.47
CA GLN A 98 13.77 0.78 9.34
C GLN A 98 12.41 1.46 9.18
N VAL A 99 11.84 1.96 10.28
CA VAL A 99 10.65 2.81 10.20
C VAL A 99 11.06 4.21 9.78
N VAL A 100 10.48 4.68 8.70
CA VAL A 100 10.65 6.04 8.19
C VAL A 100 9.32 6.78 8.23
N LYS A 101 9.36 8.06 8.57
CA LYS A 101 8.19 8.93 8.54
C LYS A 101 8.26 9.82 7.30
N MET A 102 7.18 9.79 6.51
CA MET A 102 7.01 10.66 5.37
C MET A 102 5.71 11.45 5.56
N ARG A 103 5.82 12.74 5.83
CA ARG A 103 4.71 13.58 6.31
C ARG A 103 4.10 12.97 7.59
N ASP A 104 2.80 12.64 7.57
CA ASP A 104 2.09 12.09 8.73
C ASP A 104 1.98 10.55 8.71
N GLN A 105 2.55 9.90 7.71
CA GLN A 105 2.50 8.44 7.58
C GLN A 105 3.85 7.79 7.89
N LYS A 106 3.78 6.60 8.50
CA LYS A 106 4.95 5.76 8.78
C LYS A 106 5.00 4.61 7.78
N PHE A 107 6.18 4.35 7.26
CA PHE A 107 6.47 3.27 6.31
C PHE A 107 7.60 2.41 6.87
N VAL A 108 7.71 1.18 6.40
CA VAL A 108 8.89 0.36 6.62
C VAL A 108 9.79 0.45 5.39
N ALA A 109 10.93 1.11 5.52
CA ALA A 109 11.95 1.25 4.49
C ALA A 109 12.78 -0.03 4.40
N ILE A 110 13.07 -0.48 3.19
CA ILE A 110 13.89 -1.65 2.90
C ILE A 110 15.26 -1.18 2.43
N HIS A 111 16.27 -1.47 3.22
CA HIS A 111 17.66 -1.22 2.85
C HIS A 111 18.26 -2.50 2.30
N TYR A 112 18.58 -2.51 1.01
CA TYR A 112 19.23 -3.64 0.35
C TYR A 112 20.74 -3.63 0.58
N LYS A 113 21.39 -4.76 0.33
CA LYS A 113 22.85 -4.82 0.21
C LYS A 113 23.28 -4.00 -1.01
N PRO A 114 24.47 -3.31 -0.98
CA PRO A 114 24.88 -2.39 -2.06
C PRO A 114 24.90 -3.02 -3.46
N SER A 115 25.34 -4.26 -3.58
CA SER A 115 25.36 -5.01 -4.85
C SER A 115 23.95 -5.23 -5.42
N VAL A 116 22.99 -5.61 -4.56
CA VAL A 116 21.59 -5.84 -4.94
C VAL A 116 20.90 -4.53 -5.27
N GLU A 117 21.21 -3.47 -4.51
CA GLU A 117 20.65 -2.14 -4.74
C GLU A 117 20.98 -1.62 -6.15
N GLN A 118 22.22 -1.82 -6.58
CA GLN A 118 22.68 -1.44 -7.92
C GLN A 118 22.00 -2.28 -9.00
N GLN A 119 22.02 -3.60 -8.85
CA GLN A 119 21.36 -4.51 -9.78
C GLN A 119 19.88 -4.18 -9.99
N LYS A 120 19.13 -3.95 -8.89
CA LYS A 120 17.71 -3.56 -8.95
C LYS A 120 17.47 -2.22 -9.63
N MET A 121 18.43 -1.28 -9.59
CA MET A 121 18.35 -0.01 -10.32
C MET A 121 18.60 -0.22 -11.81
N ASP A 122 19.54 -1.09 -12.17
CA ASP A 122 19.91 -1.36 -13.57
C ASP A 122 18.81 -2.15 -14.30
N GLU A 123 18.19 -3.11 -13.62
CA GLU A 123 17.07 -3.91 -14.14
C GLU A 123 15.74 -3.15 -14.18
N ALA A 124 15.64 -2.01 -13.49
CA ALA A 124 14.39 -1.25 -13.40
C ALA A 124 14.08 -0.51 -14.71
N GLY A 125 12.86 -0.67 -15.21
CA GLY A 125 12.34 0.20 -16.27
C GLY A 125 12.25 1.66 -15.81
N THR A 126 12.17 2.60 -16.77
CA THR A 126 12.24 4.07 -16.54
C THR A 126 11.33 4.55 -15.41
N MET A 127 10.07 4.10 -15.36
CA MET A 127 9.11 4.51 -14.33
C MET A 127 9.49 3.98 -12.95
N SER A 128 9.89 2.70 -12.85
CA SER A 128 10.34 2.10 -11.59
C SER A 128 11.64 2.73 -11.09
N ARG A 129 12.55 3.08 -11.97
CA ARG A 129 13.79 3.78 -11.67
C ARG A 129 13.51 5.17 -11.07
N ASN A 130 12.57 5.92 -11.65
CA ASN A 130 12.17 7.23 -11.14
C ASN A 130 11.55 7.14 -9.74
N ILE A 131 10.66 6.15 -9.50
CA ILE A 131 10.04 5.93 -8.19
C ILE A 131 11.10 5.54 -7.14
N ARG A 132 12.02 4.64 -7.46
CA ARG A 132 13.11 4.23 -6.56
C ARG A 132 14.06 5.40 -6.26
N SER A 133 14.40 6.21 -7.26
CA SER A 133 15.22 7.41 -7.10
C SER A 133 14.54 8.43 -6.19
N LEU A 134 13.22 8.63 -6.35
CA LEU A 134 12.43 9.51 -5.50
C LEU A 134 12.39 9.00 -4.05
N ASN A 135 12.11 7.72 -3.84
CA ASN A 135 12.13 7.11 -2.52
C ASN A 135 13.50 7.22 -1.85
N ARG A 136 14.58 7.01 -2.61
CA ARG A 136 15.96 7.18 -2.11
C ARG A 136 16.23 8.60 -1.63
N ARG A 137 15.72 9.61 -2.33
CA ARG A 137 15.86 11.03 -1.93
C ARG A 137 15.02 11.37 -0.70
N LEU A 138 13.81 10.80 -0.58
CA LEU A 138 12.87 11.14 0.47
C LEU A 138 13.13 10.39 1.78
N VAL A 139 13.46 9.10 1.70
CA VAL A 139 13.53 8.20 2.86
C VAL A 139 14.81 7.37 2.91
N ASN A 140 15.80 7.69 2.08
CA ASN A 140 17.07 6.98 1.97
C ASN A 140 16.93 5.46 1.73
N ALA A 141 15.88 5.04 1.05
CA ALA A 141 15.61 3.65 0.69
C ALA A 141 14.96 3.57 -0.70
N GLN A 142 15.23 2.51 -1.45
CA GLN A 142 14.64 2.32 -2.79
C GLN A 142 13.18 1.88 -2.73
N GLU A 143 12.84 1.08 -1.75
CA GLU A 143 11.51 0.49 -1.59
C GLU A 143 10.99 0.68 -0.17
N THR A 144 9.68 0.84 -0.05
CA THR A 144 8.99 0.99 1.22
C THR A 144 7.75 0.11 1.25
N ILE A 145 7.44 -0.43 2.44
CA ILE A 145 6.19 -1.16 2.70
C ILE A 145 5.28 -0.24 3.51
N SER A 146 4.09 0.01 2.99
CA SER A 146 3.04 0.72 3.73
C SER A 146 2.20 -0.26 4.53
N THR A 147 1.92 0.08 5.79
CA THR A 147 0.94 -0.64 6.63
C THR A 147 -0.41 0.08 6.64
N THR A 148 -0.58 1.12 5.82
CA THR A 148 -1.84 1.86 5.73
C THR A 148 -2.97 0.93 5.27
N GLY A 149 -4.07 0.96 6.01
CA GLY A 149 -5.21 0.07 5.72
C GLY A 149 -5.09 -1.35 6.31
N THR A 150 -3.94 -1.75 6.87
CA THR A 150 -3.79 -3.02 7.59
C THR A 150 -4.09 -2.85 9.08
N GLY A 151 -4.24 -3.96 9.81
CA GLY A 151 -4.37 -3.96 11.27
C GLY A 151 -3.04 -3.78 12.02
N MET A 152 -1.90 -3.91 11.34
CA MET A 152 -0.54 -3.92 11.92
C MET A 152 0.08 -2.52 11.87
N LYS A 153 0.79 -2.13 12.93
CA LYS A 153 1.55 -0.86 12.97
C LYS A 153 2.88 -1.01 12.24
N SER A 154 3.40 0.08 11.64
CA SER A 154 4.69 0.06 10.92
C SER A 154 5.86 -0.34 11.82
N GLN A 155 5.84 0.01 13.11
CA GLN A 155 6.87 -0.41 14.06
C GLN A 155 6.82 -1.91 14.30
N GLU A 156 5.65 -2.46 14.55
CA GLU A 156 5.42 -3.89 14.77
C GLU A 156 5.87 -4.73 13.57
N LEU A 157 5.52 -4.29 12.35
CA LEU A 157 6.00 -4.93 11.13
C LEU A 157 7.53 -4.86 11.01
N CYS A 158 8.12 -3.71 11.29
CA CYS A 158 9.57 -3.51 11.21
C CYS A 158 10.32 -4.42 12.18
N ASP A 159 9.84 -4.55 13.43
CA ASP A 159 10.45 -5.39 14.46
C ASP A 159 10.36 -6.87 14.07
N LEU A 160 9.19 -7.31 13.58
CA LEU A 160 8.97 -8.66 13.05
C LEU A 160 9.92 -8.98 11.88
N LEU A 161 10.05 -8.07 10.91
CA LEU A 161 10.92 -8.27 9.75
C LEU A 161 12.41 -8.33 10.14
N ASN A 162 12.85 -7.50 11.10
CA ASN A 162 14.21 -7.53 11.59
C ASN A 162 14.49 -8.80 12.42
N GLU A 163 13.52 -9.32 13.15
CA GLU A 163 13.64 -10.61 13.83
C GLU A 163 13.83 -11.76 12.84
N ARG A 164 12.99 -11.83 11.79
CA ARG A 164 13.12 -12.83 10.71
C ARG A 164 14.46 -12.69 9.97
N LEU A 165 14.88 -11.45 9.70
CA LEU A 165 16.18 -11.19 9.07
C LEU A 165 17.35 -11.69 9.91
N ARG A 166 17.30 -11.55 11.24
CA ARG A 166 18.32 -12.09 12.16
C ARG A 166 18.36 -13.61 12.14
N ARG A 167 17.19 -14.26 12.19
CA ARG A 167 17.09 -15.73 12.12
C ARG A 167 17.61 -16.30 10.78
N ASN A 168 17.46 -15.55 9.70
CA ASN A 168 17.93 -15.98 8.37
C ASN A 168 19.44 -15.83 8.19
N ARG A 169 20.12 -15.09 9.11
CA ARG A 169 21.57 -14.88 9.09
C ARG A 169 22.34 -15.79 10.03
N SER A 170 21.65 -16.39 11.02
CA SER A 170 22.20 -17.39 11.92
C SER A 170 22.23 -18.78 11.27
#